data_bc6ef5a5e2409a8a71f300acfa4f530a
#
_entry.id   bc6ef5a5e2409a8a71f300acfa4f530a
#
_cell.length_a   1.000
_cell.length_b   1.000
_cell.length_c   1.000
_cell.angle_alpha   90.00
_cell.angle_beta   90.00
_cell.angle_gamma   90.00
#
_symmetry.space_group_name_H-M   'P 1'
#
loop_
_entity.id
_entity.type
_entity.pdbx_description
1 polymer ?
#
loop_
_entity_poly.entity_id
_entity_poly.type
_entity_poly.pdbx_seq_one_letter_code
_entity_poly.pdbx_strand_id
1 'polypeptide(L)'
;MKRYALSSKSAFVQVLALLALCGAAFTAAAQEKYPTRPIEFVVPWGPGGGADQLARKIAPDLEKALKVSLPVINVAGATGQTGLTKMLTSPADGYSISVLIADTLALQMDPVTKWKPADIVPAAVMIQQPSAFFVAENSPLKTWKDVEAEAKKRPLKVGVTGFGSADDLHVIYFNGKGLKLTSVPFPKPSERYSAILGGHADLLYEQLGDVKSFLDGKQMRPILIFSESRFPAFGNVPVSYELGHKIAISQFRAIVMKAGTDAGRVKAVSDALAVVAASADYKNWLKDQYADEKSFVGASGAVAFMKRELDTMRQYAPKK
;
A
#
# COMPACT_ATOMS: atom_id res chain seq x y z
N MET A 1 70.43 25.95 46.86
CA MET A 1 69.69 25.84 45.57
C MET A 1 69.16 24.40 45.40
N LYS A 2 67.85 24.13 45.62
CA LYS A 2 67.24 22.85 45.42
C LYS A 2 66.51 22.88 44.06
N ARG A 3 66.98 22.10 43.10
CA ARG A 3 66.31 21.93 41.80
C ARG A 3 65.23 20.84 41.97
N TYR A 4 63.95 21.19 41.73
CA TYR A 4 62.84 20.23 41.63
C TYR A 4 62.87 19.68 40.22
N ALA A 5 63.19 18.39 40.07
CA ALA A 5 63.00 17.65 38.84
C ALA A 5 61.56 17.22 38.76
N LEU A 6 60.78 17.84 37.89
CA LEU A 6 59.43 17.37 37.56
C LEU A 6 59.53 16.02 36.81
N SER A 7 58.94 15.01 37.37
CA SER A 7 58.94 13.64 36.82
C SER A 7 58.26 13.62 35.45
N SER A 8 58.98 13.23 34.40
CA SER A 8 58.50 13.09 33.00
C SER A 8 57.29 12.17 32.86
N LYS A 9 57.03 11.31 33.85
CA LYS A 9 55.86 10.40 33.87
C LYS A 9 54.55 11.12 34.10
N SER A 10 54.51 12.23 34.84
CA SER A 10 53.27 12.98 35.10
C SER A 10 52.84 13.80 33.87
N ALA A 11 53.76 14.31 33.08
CA ALA A 11 53.48 15.04 31.84
C ALA A 11 52.92 14.10 30.76
N PHE A 12 53.46 12.87 30.67
CA PHE A 12 52.98 11.88 29.69
C PHE A 12 51.53 11.39 29.97
N VAL A 13 51.20 11.19 31.27
CA VAL A 13 49.82 10.82 31.67
C VAL A 13 48.82 11.95 31.40
N GLN A 14 49.21 13.19 31.59
CA GLN A 14 48.34 14.33 31.32
C GLN A 14 48.10 14.53 29.81
N VAL A 15 49.08 14.30 28.96
CA VAL A 15 48.93 14.36 27.50
C VAL A 15 48.02 13.22 26.98
N LEU A 16 48.16 11.99 27.52
CA LEU A 16 47.26 10.89 27.17
C LEU A 16 45.83 11.14 27.62
N ALA A 17 45.61 11.73 28.79
CA ALA A 17 44.29 12.09 29.29
C ALA A 17 43.62 13.19 28.43
N LEU A 18 44.39 14.21 27.98
CA LEU A 18 43.88 15.21 27.05
C LEU A 18 43.54 14.66 25.67
N LEU A 19 44.35 13.74 25.15
CA LEU A 19 44.06 13.06 23.86
C LEU A 19 42.84 12.16 23.96
N ALA A 20 42.62 11.49 25.09
CA ALA A 20 41.41 10.68 25.33
C ALA A 20 40.12 11.54 25.45
N LEU A 21 40.21 12.73 26.10
CA LEU A 21 39.09 13.68 26.14
C LEU A 21 38.80 14.31 24.76
N CYS A 22 39.80 14.63 23.96
CA CYS A 22 39.60 15.11 22.59
C CYS A 22 39.03 14.02 21.68
N GLY A 23 39.38 12.73 21.85
CA GLY A 23 38.81 11.59 21.10
C GLY A 23 37.34 11.34 21.43
N ALA A 24 36.92 11.57 22.67
CA ALA A 24 35.53 11.41 23.09
C ALA A 24 34.59 12.53 22.59
N ALA A 25 35.13 13.70 22.27
CA ALA A 25 34.35 14.84 21.74
C ALA A 25 33.98 14.70 20.24
N PHE A 26 34.65 13.81 19.49
CA PHE A 26 34.39 13.64 18.05
C PHE A 26 33.28 12.62 17.72
N THR A 27 32.70 11.93 18.69
CA THR A 27 31.64 10.91 18.44
C THR A 27 30.23 11.39 18.71
N ALA A 28 30.03 12.64 19.13
CA ALA A 28 28.72 13.27 19.04
C ALA A 28 28.53 13.80 17.60
N ALA A 29 28.50 12.90 16.61
CA ALA A 29 27.93 13.26 15.33
C ALA A 29 26.52 13.76 15.63
N ALA A 30 26.30 15.06 15.52
CA ALA A 30 24.99 15.67 15.67
C ALA A 30 24.07 14.89 14.74
N GLN A 31 23.14 14.12 15.31
CA GLN A 31 22.16 13.34 14.54
C GLN A 31 21.46 14.34 13.63
N GLU A 32 21.79 14.29 12.35
CA GLU A 32 21.36 15.29 11.38
C GLU A 32 19.83 15.35 11.46
N LYS A 33 19.32 16.55 11.78
CA LYS A 33 17.88 16.74 11.97
C LYS A 33 17.16 16.30 10.71
N TYR A 34 16.37 15.28 10.80
CA TYR A 34 15.54 14.75 9.70
C TYR A 34 14.06 14.86 10.05
N PRO A 35 13.22 15.26 9.09
CA PRO A 35 13.54 15.84 7.78
C PRO A 35 13.82 17.35 7.85
N THR A 36 14.62 17.89 6.88
CA THR A 36 14.92 19.33 6.75
C THR A 36 14.49 19.94 5.42
N ARG A 37 14.00 19.11 4.50
CA ARG A 37 13.52 19.48 3.17
C ARG A 37 12.29 18.65 2.79
N PRO A 38 11.56 19.01 1.73
CA PRO A 38 10.39 18.25 1.27
C PRO A 38 10.69 16.76 1.04
N ILE A 39 9.72 15.91 1.41
CA ILE A 39 9.73 14.47 1.14
C ILE A 39 8.80 14.21 -0.03
N GLU A 40 9.33 13.69 -1.15
CA GLU A 40 8.51 13.30 -2.29
C GLU A 40 7.63 12.11 -1.93
N PHE A 41 6.30 12.24 -2.11
CA PHE A 41 5.35 11.18 -1.86
C PHE A 41 4.83 10.59 -3.17
N VAL A 42 5.43 9.48 -3.59
CA VAL A 42 5.12 8.81 -4.86
C VAL A 42 3.87 7.95 -4.71
N VAL A 43 2.91 8.17 -5.60
CA VAL A 43 1.74 7.32 -5.79
C VAL A 43 1.92 6.57 -7.11
N PRO A 44 2.18 5.26 -7.11
CA PRO A 44 2.43 4.46 -8.33
C PRO A 44 1.20 4.22 -9.20
N TRP A 45 0.16 5.04 -9.05
CA TRP A 45 -1.15 4.90 -9.70
C TRP A 45 -1.67 6.26 -10.16
N GLY A 46 -2.65 6.25 -11.06
CA GLY A 46 -3.31 7.47 -11.51
C GLY A 46 -4.12 8.16 -10.41
N PRO A 47 -4.40 9.46 -10.57
CA PRO A 47 -5.23 10.22 -9.63
C PRO A 47 -6.63 9.63 -9.45
N GLY A 48 -7.22 9.82 -8.27
CA GLY A 48 -8.60 9.44 -7.94
C GLY A 48 -8.80 7.98 -7.50
N GLY A 49 -7.80 7.11 -7.66
CA GLY A 49 -7.84 5.75 -7.10
C GLY A 49 -7.45 5.71 -5.62
N GLY A 50 -7.67 4.58 -4.97
CA GLY A 50 -7.49 4.47 -3.53
C GLY A 50 -6.08 4.78 -3.01
N ALA A 51 -5.02 4.48 -3.78
CA ALA A 51 -3.66 4.87 -3.42
C ALA A 51 -3.48 6.40 -3.38
N ASP A 52 -4.07 7.11 -4.34
CA ASP A 52 -4.07 8.58 -4.41
C ASP A 52 -4.96 9.18 -3.30
N GLN A 53 -6.13 8.60 -3.06
CA GLN A 53 -7.03 8.99 -1.97
C GLN A 53 -6.32 8.89 -0.61
N LEU A 54 -5.63 7.76 -0.34
CA LEU A 54 -4.85 7.59 0.89
C LEU A 54 -3.74 8.66 0.99
N ALA A 55 -2.92 8.80 -0.06
CA ALA A 55 -1.80 9.74 -0.03
C ALA A 55 -2.26 11.18 0.25
N ARG A 56 -3.32 11.64 -0.44
CA ARG A 56 -3.88 12.99 -0.22
C ARG A 56 -4.58 13.14 1.12
N LYS A 57 -5.14 12.05 1.67
CA LYS A 57 -5.73 12.06 3.01
C LYS A 57 -4.69 12.26 4.10
N ILE A 58 -3.55 11.56 4.00
CA ILE A 58 -2.55 11.57 5.08
C ILE A 58 -1.47 12.66 4.91
N ALA A 59 -1.21 13.13 3.68
CA ALA A 59 -0.12 14.10 3.43
C ALA A 59 -0.23 15.38 4.30
N PRO A 60 -1.39 16.05 4.42
CA PRO A 60 -1.48 17.28 5.23
C PRO A 60 -1.13 17.07 6.71
N ASP A 61 -1.49 15.94 7.28
CA ASP A 61 -1.18 15.64 8.69
C ASP A 61 0.26 15.17 8.87
N LEU A 62 0.82 14.46 7.88
CA LEU A 62 2.26 14.15 7.85
C LEU A 62 3.11 15.42 7.72
N GLU A 63 2.71 16.39 6.90
CA GLU A 63 3.38 17.69 6.77
C GLU A 63 3.44 18.42 8.10
N LYS A 64 2.32 18.43 8.85
CA LYS A 64 2.28 19.01 10.21
C LYS A 64 3.20 18.28 11.18
N ALA A 65 3.17 16.94 11.17
CA ALA A 65 3.97 16.11 12.07
C ALA A 65 5.49 16.22 11.77
N LEU A 66 5.86 16.18 10.50
CA LEU A 66 7.24 16.18 10.04
C LEU A 66 7.81 17.60 9.83
N LYS A 67 6.95 18.63 9.79
CA LYS A 67 7.30 20.06 9.58
C LYS A 67 8.01 20.33 8.26
N VAL A 68 7.71 19.55 7.22
CA VAL A 68 8.15 19.73 5.83
C VAL A 68 7.00 19.41 4.90
N SER A 69 7.05 19.92 3.65
CA SER A 69 6.02 19.57 2.67
C SER A 69 6.20 18.16 2.11
N LEU A 70 5.08 17.53 1.75
CA LEU A 70 5.02 16.19 1.15
C LEU A 70 4.26 16.26 -0.19
N PRO A 71 4.90 16.76 -1.27
CA PRO A 71 4.26 16.81 -2.57
C PRO A 71 3.89 15.40 -3.04
N VAL A 72 2.60 15.18 -3.33
CA VAL A 72 2.07 13.91 -3.84
C VAL A 72 2.22 13.89 -5.37
N ILE A 73 2.92 12.88 -5.87
CA ILE A 73 3.25 12.72 -7.30
C ILE A 73 2.71 11.39 -7.82
N ASN A 74 1.81 11.44 -8.79
CA ASN A 74 1.26 10.24 -9.43
C ASN A 74 2.18 9.79 -10.59
N VAL A 75 2.64 8.53 -10.52
CA VAL A 75 3.49 7.88 -11.55
C VAL A 75 2.92 6.51 -11.87
N ALA A 76 1.87 6.48 -12.68
CA ALA A 76 1.18 5.25 -13.05
C ALA A 76 1.95 4.44 -14.11
N GLY A 77 1.73 3.12 -14.12
CA GLY A 77 2.22 2.20 -15.15
C GLY A 77 2.67 0.85 -14.62
N ALA A 78 2.56 -0.17 -15.45
CA ALA A 78 3.02 -1.54 -15.20
C ALA A 78 2.61 -2.08 -13.81
N THR A 79 1.31 -1.98 -13.48
CA THR A 79 0.75 -2.43 -12.18
C THR A 79 1.49 -1.82 -10.98
N GLY A 80 1.84 -0.51 -11.08
CA GLY A 80 2.54 0.24 -10.03
C GLY A 80 4.07 0.14 -10.06
N GLN A 81 4.66 -0.71 -10.89
CA GLN A 81 6.13 -0.88 -10.94
C GLN A 81 6.85 0.40 -11.39
N THR A 82 6.25 1.19 -12.30
CA THR A 82 6.87 2.44 -12.78
C THR A 82 7.10 3.43 -11.63
N GLY A 83 6.07 3.70 -10.83
CA GLY A 83 6.19 4.61 -9.70
C GLY A 83 7.06 4.06 -8.58
N LEU A 84 6.96 2.75 -8.29
CA LEU A 84 7.84 2.13 -7.30
C LEU A 84 9.31 2.22 -7.74
N THR A 85 9.61 1.99 -9.03
CA THR A 85 10.97 2.16 -9.58
C THR A 85 11.48 3.59 -9.42
N LYS A 86 10.62 4.60 -9.62
CA LYS A 86 11.00 6.00 -9.37
C LYS A 86 11.50 6.18 -7.92
N MET A 87 10.79 5.66 -6.93
CA MET A 87 11.23 5.71 -5.52
C MET A 87 12.52 4.90 -5.31
N LEU A 88 12.63 3.70 -5.89
CA LEU A 88 13.81 2.84 -5.74
C LEU A 88 15.07 3.40 -6.40
N THR A 89 14.96 4.23 -7.43
CA THR A 89 16.10 4.89 -8.07
C THR A 89 16.54 6.16 -7.36
N SER A 90 15.74 6.68 -6.44
CA SER A 90 16.11 7.80 -5.57
C SER A 90 17.17 7.38 -4.53
N PRO A 91 17.94 8.31 -3.95
CA PRO A 91 18.84 8.00 -2.83
C PRO A 91 18.10 7.34 -1.66
N ALA A 92 18.80 6.47 -0.91
CA ALA A 92 18.26 5.86 0.31
C ALA A 92 18.41 6.82 1.51
N ASP A 93 17.99 8.06 1.34
CA ASP A 93 18.14 9.15 2.33
C ASP A 93 16.82 9.52 3.03
N GLY A 94 15.74 8.80 2.71
CA GLY A 94 14.43 8.98 3.34
C GLY A 94 13.60 10.13 2.75
N TYR A 95 14.07 10.83 1.73
CA TYR A 95 13.33 11.94 1.12
C TYR A 95 12.46 11.54 -0.10
N SER A 96 12.29 10.23 -0.32
CA SER A 96 11.30 9.68 -1.24
C SER A 96 10.58 8.52 -0.54
N ILE A 97 9.26 8.62 -0.43
CA ILE A 97 8.39 7.57 0.09
C ILE A 97 7.38 7.18 -0.97
N SER A 98 6.83 5.97 -0.90
CA SER A 98 5.85 5.51 -1.88
C SER A 98 4.69 4.77 -1.22
N VAL A 99 3.52 4.85 -1.83
CA VAL A 99 2.44 3.88 -1.55
C VAL A 99 2.80 2.55 -2.20
N LEU A 100 2.69 1.46 -1.46
CA LEU A 100 2.70 0.09 -1.98
C LEU A 100 1.33 -0.53 -1.71
N ILE A 101 0.74 -1.15 -2.73
CA ILE A 101 -0.55 -1.83 -2.62
C ILE A 101 -0.42 -3.32 -2.87
N ALA A 102 -1.46 -4.08 -2.51
CA ALA A 102 -1.51 -5.53 -2.69
C ALA A 102 -1.23 -5.95 -4.15
N ASP A 103 -1.75 -5.21 -5.14
CA ASP A 103 -1.58 -5.53 -6.55
C ASP A 103 -0.11 -5.46 -7.00
N THR A 104 0.62 -4.45 -6.55
CA THR A 104 2.06 -4.32 -6.84
C THR A 104 2.86 -5.39 -6.09
N LEU A 105 2.44 -5.75 -4.86
CA LEU A 105 3.09 -6.83 -4.10
C LEU A 105 2.86 -8.19 -4.76
N ALA A 106 1.68 -8.45 -5.32
CA ALA A 106 1.35 -9.69 -6.02
C ALA A 106 2.31 -10.01 -7.17
N LEU A 107 2.86 -9.00 -7.82
CA LEU A 107 3.85 -9.16 -8.89
C LEU A 107 5.12 -9.90 -8.44
N GLN A 108 5.37 -10.01 -7.13
CA GLN A 108 6.47 -10.83 -6.60
C GLN A 108 6.29 -12.34 -6.86
N MET A 109 5.14 -12.77 -7.32
CA MET A 109 4.89 -14.13 -7.79
C MET A 109 5.41 -14.37 -9.22
N ASP A 110 5.64 -13.30 -9.99
CA ASP A 110 6.23 -13.37 -11.33
C ASP A 110 7.75 -13.23 -11.25
N PRO A 111 8.53 -14.22 -11.75
CA PRO A 111 9.98 -14.20 -11.71
C PRO A 111 10.61 -13.03 -12.51
N VAL A 112 9.88 -12.44 -13.45
CA VAL A 112 10.39 -11.30 -14.26
C VAL A 112 10.27 -9.95 -13.52
N THR A 113 9.63 -9.92 -12.35
CA THR A 113 9.53 -8.70 -11.53
C THR A 113 10.92 -8.24 -11.10
N LYS A 114 11.25 -6.99 -11.43
CA LYS A 114 12.61 -6.45 -11.27
C LYS A 114 12.96 -6.08 -9.84
N TRP A 115 11.99 -5.67 -9.03
CA TRP A 115 12.20 -5.32 -7.62
C TRP A 115 11.96 -6.52 -6.70
N LYS A 116 12.54 -6.53 -5.52
CA LYS A 116 12.39 -7.56 -4.49
C LYS A 116 11.81 -6.94 -3.21
N PRO A 117 11.12 -7.71 -2.34
CA PRO A 117 10.71 -7.21 -1.03
C PRO A 117 11.86 -6.65 -0.18
N ALA A 118 13.08 -7.16 -0.38
CA ALA A 118 14.29 -6.67 0.29
C ALA A 118 14.77 -5.29 -0.20
N ASP A 119 14.26 -4.79 -1.32
CA ASP A 119 14.62 -3.47 -1.87
C ASP A 119 13.86 -2.33 -1.17
N ILE A 120 12.87 -2.66 -0.34
CA ILE A 120 12.04 -1.70 0.38
C ILE A 120 12.05 -1.95 1.89
N VAL A 121 11.83 -0.88 2.65
CA VAL A 121 11.52 -0.93 4.08
C VAL A 121 10.15 -0.30 4.31
N PRO A 122 9.16 -1.04 4.86
CA PRO A 122 7.85 -0.48 5.14
C PRO A 122 7.89 0.38 6.40
N ALA A 123 7.34 1.60 6.30
CA ALA A 123 7.15 2.48 7.44
C ALA A 123 5.83 2.17 8.18
N ALA A 124 4.77 1.83 7.46
CA ALA A 124 3.51 1.34 8.04
C ALA A 124 2.60 0.73 6.96
N VAL A 125 1.65 -0.12 7.38
CA VAL A 125 0.41 -0.39 6.63
C VAL A 125 -0.64 0.57 7.18
N MET A 126 -1.29 1.33 6.30
CA MET A 126 -2.24 2.36 6.71
C MET A 126 -3.69 1.87 6.65
N ILE A 127 -4.06 1.12 5.63
CA ILE A 127 -5.43 0.69 5.40
C ILE A 127 -5.48 -0.75 4.88
N GLN A 128 -6.50 -1.48 5.32
CA GLN A 128 -6.89 -2.80 4.83
C GLN A 128 -8.38 -2.75 4.51
N GLN A 129 -8.74 -3.11 3.30
CA GLN A 129 -10.10 -2.98 2.79
C GLN A 129 -10.58 -4.28 2.12
N PRO A 130 -11.89 -4.59 2.20
CA PRO A 130 -12.49 -5.60 1.35
C PRO A 130 -12.63 -5.07 -0.07
N SER A 131 -12.54 -5.97 -1.03
CA SER A 131 -12.86 -5.72 -2.42
C SER A 131 -14.14 -6.44 -2.84
N ALA A 132 -14.65 -6.06 -4.00
CA ALA A 132 -15.84 -6.64 -4.55
C ALA A 132 -15.79 -6.69 -6.08
N PHE A 133 -16.62 -7.52 -6.68
CA PHE A 133 -17.05 -7.29 -8.04
C PHE A 133 -18.25 -6.35 -8.05
N PHE A 134 -18.17 -5.35 -8.93
CA PHE A 134 -19.23 -4.37 -9.17
C PHE A 134 -19.76 -4.50 -10.58
N VAL A 135 -21.00 -4.05 -10.76
CA VAL A 135 -21.63 -3.84 -12.06
C VAL A 135 -22.14 -2.39 -12.14
N ALA A 136 -22.29 -1.86 -13.33
CA ALA A 136 -23.01 -0.61 -13.54
C ALA A 136 -24.46 -0.75 -13.04
N GLU A 137 -25.07 0.33 -12.54
CA GLU A 137 -26.43 0.27 -11.98
C GLU A 137 -27.47 -0.22 -13.00
N ASN A 138 -27.32 0.17 -14.26
CA ASN A 138 -28.17 -0.25 -15.37
C ASN A 138 -27.83 -1.65 -15.93
N SER A 139 -26.81 -2.34 -15.42
CA SER A 139 -26.42 -3.68 -15.88
C SER A 139 -27.58 -4.67 -15.79
N PRO A 140 -27.75 -5.57 -16.77
CA PRO A 140 -28.72 -6.67 -16.70
C PRO A 140 -28.35 -7.72 -15.63
N LEU A 141 -27.07 -7.77 -15.22
CA LEU A 141 -26.60 -8.68 -14.19
C LEU A 141 -27.01 -8.12 -12.81
N LYS A 142 -28.08 -8.67 -12.20
CA LYS A 142 -28.65 -8.14 -10.95
C LYS A 142 -28.10 -8.82 -9.71
N THR A 143 -27.68 -10.06 -9.83
CA THR A 143 -27.18 -10.92 -8.73
C THR A 143 -25.90 -11.63 -9.15
N TRP A 144 -25.15 -12.16 -8.19
CA TRP A 144 -24.01 -13.01 -8.50
C TRP A 144 -24.42 -14.25 -9.30
N LYS A 145 -25.60 -14.80 -9.04
CA LYS A 145 -26.16 -15.91 -9.81
C LYS A 145 -26.34 -15.59 -11.30
N ASP A 146 -26.70 -14.34 -11.63
CA ASP A 146 -26.79 -13.90 -13.03
C ASP A 146 -25.40 -13.86 -13.66
N VAL A 147 -24.39 -13.39 -12.91
CA VAL A 147 -22.99 -13.40 -13.36
C VAL A 147 -22.54 -14.83 -13.65
N GLU A 148 -22.77 -15.76 -12.72
CA GLU A 148 -22.41 -17.18 -12.91
C GLU A 148 -23.11 -17.81 -14.13
N ALA A 149 -24.37 -17.52 -14.30
CA ALA A 149 -25.16 -18.03 -15.43
C ALA A 149 -24.67 -17.48 -16.77
N GLU A 150 -24.38 -16.19 -16.84
CA GLU A 150 -23.92 -15.53 -18.06
C GLU A 150 -22.46 -15.87 -18.38
N ALA A 151 -21.59 -15.94 -17.37
CA ALA A 151 -20.17 -16.29 -17.53
C ALA A 151 -19.97 -17.75 -18.01
N LYS A 152 -20.94 -18.63 -17.86
CA LYS A 152 -20.93 -19.97 -18.46
C LYS A 152 -21.21 -19.95 -19.95
N LYS A 153 -22.00 -18.98 -20.42
CA LYS A 153 -22.41 -18.86 -21.84
C LYS A 153 -21.37 -18.09 -22.65
N ARG A 154 -20.93 -16.93 -22.18
CA ARG A 154 -19.95 -16.06 -22.86
C ARG A 154 -18.89 -15.56 -21.91
N PRO A 155 -17.72 -15.13 -22.43
CA PRO A 155 -16.74 -14.40 -21.61
C PRO A 155 -17.34 -13.08 -21.10
N LEU A 156 -17.11 -12.80 -19.80
CA LEU A 156 -17.40 -11.51 -19.19
C LEU A 156 -16.08 -10.75 -18.96
N LYS A 157 -16.02 -9.51 -19.39
CA LYS A 157 -14.87 -8.62 -19.21
C LYS A 157 -14.86 -8.06 -17.79
N VAL A 158 -13.75 -8.22 -17.09
CA VAL A 158 -13.54 -7.71 -15.74
C VAL A 158 -12.46 -6.62 -15.78
N GLY A 159 -12.81 -5.39 -15.43
CA GLY A 159 -11.83 -4.31 -15.27
C GLY A 159 -10.96 -4.57 -14.04
N VAL A 160 -9.67 -4.69 -14.24
CA VAL A 160 -8.65 -4.95 -13.23
C VAL A 160 -7.49 -3.95 -13.32
N THR A 161 -6.64 -3.89 -12.31
CA THR A 161 -5.45 -3.00 -12.29
C THR A 161 -4.36 -3.48 -13.24
N GLY A 162 -4.23 -4.80 -13.43
CA GLY A 162 -3.23 -5.40 -14.31
C GLY A 162 -3.15 -6.91 -14.17
N PHE A 163 -2.48 -7.55 -15.11
CA PHE A 163 -2.23 -9.00 -15.04
C PHE A 163 -1.29 -9.34 -13.88
N GLY A 164 -1.53 -10.47 -13.22
CA GLY A 164 -0.77 -10.94 -12.07
C GLY A 164 -1.02 -10.14 -10.79
N SER A 165 -1.92 -9.15 -10.81
CA SER A 165 -2.36 -8.41 -9.64
C SER A 165 -3.24 -9.25 -8.71
N ALA A 166 -3.51 -8.76 -7.51
CA ALA A 166 -4.48 -9.37 -6.60
C ALA A 166 -5.89 -9.42 -7.22
N ASP A 167 -6.26 -8.42 -8.03
CA ASP A 167 -7.50 -8.38 -8.81
C ASP A 167 -7.58 -9.55 -9.78
N ASP A 168 -6.52 -9.74 -10.56
CA ASP A 168 -6.42 -10.79 -11.58
C ASP A 168 -6.49 -12.20 -10.95
N LEU A 169 -5.96 -12.37 -9.75
CA LEU A 169 -6.05 -13.64 -9.01
C LEU A 169 -7.51 -14.03 -8.74
N HIS A 170 -8.40 -13.07 -8.49
CA HIS A 170 -9.83 -13.36 -8.33
C HIS A 170 -10.45 -13.83 -9.64
N VAL A 171 -10.09 -13.21 -10.77
CA VAL A 171 -10.53 -13.66 -12.10
C VAL A 171 -10.03 -15.08 -12.39
N ILE A 172 -8.75 -15.34 -12.12
CA ILE A 172 -8.14 -16.68 -12.28
C ILE A 172 -8.85 -17.71 -11.40
N TYR A 173 -9.13 -17.36 -10.13
CA TYR A 173 -9.85 -18.25 -9.22
C TYR A 173 -11.22 -18.68 -9.77
N PHE A 174 -12.03 -17.72 -10.24
CA PHE A 174 -13.36 -18.03 -10.78
C PHE A 174 -13.30 -18.74 -12.12
N ASN A 175 -12.29 -18.49 -12.94
CA ASN A 175 -12.04 -19.27 -14.16
C ASN A 175 -11.73 -20.73 -13.80
N GLY A 176 -10.97 -20.99 -12.74
CA GLY A 176 -10.74 -22.32 -12.19
C GLY A 176 -12.01 -23.01 -11.65
N LYS A 177 -13.08 -22.25 -11.40
CA LYS A 177 -14.41 -22.75 -11.02
C LYS A 177 -15.37 -22.89 -12.23
N GLY A 178 -14.86 -22.74 -13.46
CA GLY A 178 -15.61 -22.95 -14.69
C GLY A 178 -16.38 -21.72 -15.20
N LEU A 179 -16.13 -20.54 -14.65
CA LEU A 179 -16.62 -19.29 -15.22
C LEU A 179 -15.69 -18.82 -16.36
N LYS A 180 -16.24 -18.06 -17.30
CA LYS A 180 -15.48 -17.45 -18.40
C LYS A 180 -15.33 -15.96 -18.12
N LEU A 181 -14.30 -15.59 -17.33
CA LEU A 181 -13.97 -14.21 -17.03
C LEU A 181 -12.69 -13.80 -17.76
N THR A 182 -12.65 -12.59 -18.31
CA THR A 182 -11.49 -12.06 -19.03
C THR A 182 -11.02 -10.77 -18.35
N SER A 183 -9.83 -10.78 -17.79
CA SER A 183 -9.21 -9.58 -17.22
C SER A 183 -8.92 -8.55 -18.31
N VAL A 184 -9.36 -7.31 -18.10
CA VAL A 184 -9.04 -6.15 -18.94
C VAL A 184 -8.28 -5.14 -18.07
N PRO A 185 -6.97 -4.98 -18.29
CA PRO A 185 -6.14 -4.15 -17.43
C PRO A 185 -6.32 -2.65 -17.71
N PHE A 186 -6.52 -1.87 -16.64
CA PHE A 186 -6.59 -0.41 -16.67
C PHE A 186 -5.71 0.15 -15.54
N PRO A 187 -4.51 0.64 -15.85
CA PRO A 187 -3.59 1.18 -14.83
C PRO A 187 -4.08 2.51 -14.23
N LYS A 188 -5.03 3.18 -14.88
CA LYS A 188 -5.64 4.41 -14.39
C LYS A 188 -7.07 4.13 -13.89
N PRO A 189 -7.39 4.47 -12.63
CA PRO A 189 -8.73 4.26 -12.07
C PRO A 189 -9.84 4.91 -12.90
N SER A 190 -9.64 6.15 -13.40
CA SER A 190 -10.61 6.85 -14.23
C SER A 190 -11.01 6.08 -15.49
N GLU A 191 -10.04 5.44 -16.17
CA GLU A 191 -10.29 4.61 -17.35
C GLU A 191 -11.09 3.36 -16.98
N ARG A 192 -10.75 2.72 -15.85
CA ARG A 192 -11.43 1.52 -15.33
C ARG A 192 -12.88 1.82 -14.95
N TYR A 193 -13.12 2.94 -14.24
CA TYR A 193 -14.47 3.36 -13.87
C TYR A 193 -15.30 3.76 -15.09
N SER A 194 -14.71 4.48 -16.04
CA SER A 194 -15.39 4.82 -17.30
C SER A 194 -15.75 3.57 -18.11
N ALA A 195 -14.88 2.55 -18.10
CA ALA A 195 -15.13 1.30 -18.84
C ALA A 195 -16.36 0.54 -18.31
N ILE A 196 -16.55 0.47 -16.98
CA ILE A 196 -17.74 -0.20 -16.41
C ILE A 196 -19.00 0.65 -16.63
N LEU A 197 -18.94 1.96 -16.44
CA LEU A 197 -20.09 2.86 -16.61
C LEU A 197 -20.54 2.95 -18.07
N GLY A 198 -19.59 2.89 -19.01
CA GLY A 198 -19.83 2.90 -20.45
C GLY A 198 -20.17 1.53 -21.06
N GLY A 199 -20.23 0.46 -20.27
CA GLY A 199 -20.53 -0.90 -20.76
C GLY A 199 -19.39 -1.55 -21.56
N HIS A 200 -18.17 -1.04 -21.48
CA HIS A 200 -16.97 -1.61 -22.10
C HIS A 200 -16.38 -2.77 -21.28
N ALA A 201 -16.72 -2.85 -19.99
CA ALA A 201 -16.52 -3.99 -19.11
C ALA A 201 -17.85 -4.44 -18.51
N ASP A 202 -18.01 -5.75 -18.27
CA ASP A 202 -19.20 -6.33 -17.64
C ASP A 202 -19.13 -6.22 -16.11
N LEU A 203 -17.93 -6.37 -15.57
CA LEU A 203 -17.62 -6.33 -14.14
C LEU A 203 -16.43 -5.38 -13.90
N LEU A 204 -16.39 -4.80 -12.72
CA LEU A 204 -15.25 -4.08 -12.17
C LEU A 204 -14.82 -4.79 -10.90
N TYR A 205 -13.51 -5.04 -10.73
CA TYR A 205 -12.94 -5.35 -9.43
C TYR A 205 -12.44 -4.07 -8.78
N GLU A 206 -12.87 -3.77 -7.56
CA GLU A 206 -12.40 -2.60 -6.81
C GLU A 206 -12.66 -2.74 -5.31
N GLN A 207 -12.09 -1.85 -4.50
CA GLN A 207 -12.38 -1.75 -3.08
C GLN A 207 -13.66 -0.94 -2.86
N LEU A 208 -14.46 -1.35 -1.86
CA LEU A 208 -15.76 -0.70 -1.59
C LEU A 208 -15.64 0.81 -1.34
N GLY A 209 -14.63 1.22 -0.58
CA GLY A 209 -14.43 2.63 -0.24
C GLY A 209 -13.92 3.48 -1.41
N ASP A 210 -13.10 2.91 -2.29
CA ASP A 210 -12.51 3.65 -3.41
C ASP A 210 -13.56 4.16 -4.39
N VAL A 211 -14.68 3.45 -4.49
CA VAL A 211 -15.81 3.78 -5.38
C VAL A 211 -17.03 4.32 -4.62
N LYS A 212 -16.85 4.73 -3.34
CA LYS A 212 -17.97 5.21 -2.51
C LYS A 212 -18.81 6.30 -3.20
N SER A 213 -18.19 7.26 -3.87
CA SER A 213 -18.91 8.32 -4.60
C SER A 213 -19.82 7.78 -5.70
N PHE A 214 -19.42 6.70 -6.38
CA PHE A 214 -20.24 6.05 -7.40
C PHE A 214 -21.36 5.21 -6.79
N LEU A 215 -21.13 4.64 -5.59
CA LEU A 215 -22.17 3.91 -4.82
C LEU A 215 -23.22 4.88 -4.32
N ASP A 216 -22.81 5.99 -3.69
CA ASP A 216 -23.71 7.05 -3.20
C ASP A 216 -24.50 7.68 -4.36
N GLY A 217 -23.86 7.86 -5.51
CA GLY A 217 -24.48 8.35 -6.74
C GLY A 217 -25.32 7.32 -7.51
N LYS A 218 -25.45 6.08 -6.99
CA LYS A 218 -26.17 4.97 -7.64
C LYS A 218 -25.77 4.77 -9.11
N GLN A 219 -24.47 4.86 -9.39
CA GLN A 219 -23.92 4.65 -10.72
C GLN A 219 -23.41 3.23 -10.90
N MET A 220 -22.99 2.59 -9.82
CA MET A 220 -22.62 1.18 -9.76
C MET A 220 -23.02 0.58 -8.42
N ARG A 221 -23.03 -0.76 -8.34
CA ARG A 221 -23.31 -1.49 -7.11
C ARG A 221 -22.42 -2.73 -7.00
N PRO A 222 -22.04 -3.14 -5.76
CA PRO A 222 -21.36 -4.41 -5.54
C PRO A 222 -22.33 -5.57 -5.78
N ILE A 223 -21.79 -6.67 -6.31
CA ILE A 223 -22.57 -7.87 -6.62
C ILE A 223 -22.03 -9.13 -5.92
N LEU A 224 -20.76 -9.09 -5.53
CA LEU A 224 -20.09 -10.09 -4.70
C LEU A 224 -18.95 -9.41 -3.93
N ILE A 225 -18.93 -9.49 -2.60
CA ILE A 225 -17.87 -8.98 -1.76
C ILE A 225 -16.90 -10.10 -1.38
N PHE A 226 -15.61 -9.88 -1.48
CA PHE A 226 -14.57 -10.85 -1.13
C PHE A 226 -14.23 -10.73 0.36
N SER A 227 -14.94 -11.52 1.17
CA SER A 227 -14.83 -11.49 2.63
C SER A 227 -15.28 -12.81 3.24
N GLU A 228 -14.81 -13.08 4.45
CA GLU A 228 -15.30 -14.17 5.30
C GLU A 228 -16.63 -13.83 5.98
N SER A 229 -16.89 -12.55 6.23
CA SER A 229 -18.05 -12.07 6.97
C SER A 229 -18.82 -11.01 6.19
N ARG A 230 -20.14 -10.95 6.40
CA ARG A 230 -21.00 -9.93 5.80
C ARG A 230 -20.68 -8.53 6.31
N PHE A 231 -20.86 -7.56 5.45
CA PHE A 231 -20.76 -6.14 5.76
C PHE A 231 -22.16 -5.57 6.02
N PRO A 232 -22.43 -5.02 7.20
CA PRO A 232 -23.77 -4.46 7.50
C PRO A 232 -24.24 -3.40 6.50
N ALA A 233 -23.31 -2.56 6.01
CA ALA A 233 -23.61 -1.53 4.99
C ALA A 233 -24.07 -2.11 3.64
N PHE A 234 -23.82 -3.39 3.36
CA PHE A 234 -24.15 -4.09 2.12
C PHE A 234 -24.88 -5.41 2.40
N GLY A 235 -25.81 -5.39 3.36
CA GLY A 235 -26.46 -6.59 3.91
C GLY A 235 -27.14 -7.52 2.88
N ASN A 236 -27.53 -6.99 1.72
CA ASN A 236 -28.13 -7.78 0.64
C ASN A 236 -27.12 -8.32 -0.36
N VAL A 237 -25.85 -7.95 -0.27
CA VAL A 237 -24.79 -8.44 -1.17
C VAL A 237 -24.12 -9.65 -0.55
N PRO A 238 -24.05 -10.80 -1.27
CA PRO A 238 -23.39 -11.99 -0.75
C PRO A 238 -21.88 -11.76 -0.60
N VAL A 239 -21.27 -12.46 0.35
CA VAL A 239 -19.82 -12.56 0.48
C VAL A 239 -19.30 -13.87 -0.11
N SER A 240 -18.05 -13.86 -0.58
CA SER A 240 -17.46 -15.01 -1.27
C SER A 240 -17.51 -16.29 -0.43
N TYR A 241 -17.20 -16.22 0.87
CA TYR A 241 -17.20 -17.39 1.76
C TYR A 241 -18.59 -17.99 1.97
N GLU A 242 -19.63 -17.15 2.02
CA GLU A 242 -21.03 -17.60 2.15
C GLU A 242 -21.47 -18.45 0.94
N LEU A 243 -20.94 -18.14 -0.24
CA LEU A 243 -21.19 -18.88 -1.47
C LEU A 243 -20.23 -20.07 -1.68
N GLY A 244 -19.41 -20.40 -0.70
CA GLY A 244 -18.44 -21.49 -0.77
C GLY A 244 -17.16 -21.15 -1.53
N HIS A 245 -16.96 -19.89 -1.92
CA HIS A 245 -15.74 -19.40 -2.56
C HIS A 245 -14.77 -18.88 -1.50
N LYS A 246 -13.81 -19.72 -1.08
CA LYS A 246 -12.82 -19.36 -0.06
C LYS A 246 -11.71 -18.48 -0.66
N ILE A 247 -12.08 -17.31 -1.16
CA ILE A 247 -11.14 -16.28 -1.63
C ILE A 247 -11.53 -14.93 -1.04
N ALA A 248 -10.57 -14.33 -0.30
CA ALA A 248 -10.68 -13.00 0.29
C ALA A 248 -9.26 -12.46 0.44
N ILE A 249 -8.65 -12.02 -0.69
CA ILE A 249 -7.34 -11.38 -0.67
C ILE A 249 -7.54 -9.97 -0.13
N SER A 250 -6.86 -9.65 0.96
CA SER A 250 -6.92 -8.31 1.55
C SER A 250 -6.27 -7.29 0.61
N GLN A 251 -6.99 -6.23 0.32
CA GLN A 251 -6.41 -5.06 -0.32
C GLN A 251 -5.88 -4.12 0.74
N PHE A 252 -4.59 -3.91 0.75
CA PHE A 252 -3.92 -3.02 1.69
C PHE A 252 -3.13 -1.93 0.98
N ARG A 253 -2.84 -0.86 1.71
CA ARG A 253 -1.91 0.18 1.27
C ARG A 253 -0.90 0.46 2.37
N ALA A 254 0.36 0.26 2.05
CA ALA A 254 1.50 0.52 2.91
C ALA A 254 2.26 1.75 2.43
N ILE A 255 2.93 2.43 3.35
CA ILE A 255 3.93 3.43 3.03
C ILE A 255 5.29 2.78 3.15
N VAL A 256 6.07 2.86 2.07
CA VAL A 256 7.38 2.23 1.95
C VAL A 256 8.46 3.23 1.58
N MET A 257 9.67 2.91 1.96
CA MET A 257 10.90 3.64 1.65
C MET A 257 11.90 2.69 1.01
N LYS A 258 12.93 3.21 0.36
CA LYS A 258 14.02 2.40 -0.19
C LYS A 258 14.80 1.70 0.92
N ALA A 259 15.15 0.44 0.73
CA ALA A 259 16.06 -0.28 1.64
C ALA A 259 17.42 0.42 1.73
N GLY A 260 18.03 0.36 2.92
CA GLY A 260 19.24 1.12 3.22
C GLY A 260 18.99 2.55 3.72
N THR A 261 17.73 3.00 3.78
CA THR A 261 17.37 4.24 4.49
C THR A 261 17.71 4.08 5.98
N ASP A 262 18.33 5.10 6.57
CA ASP A 262 18.68 5.12 7.99
C ASP A 262 17.49 4.77 8.89
N ALA A 263 17.72 3.94 9.89
CA ALA A 263 16.64 3.43 10.76
C ALA A 263 15.93 4.55 11.55
N GLY A 264 16.66 5.61 11.94
CA GLY A 264 16.07 6.78 12.61
C GLY A 264 15.16 7.57 11.70
N ARG A 265 15.49 7.67 10.41
CA ARG A 265 14.67 8.32 9.38
C ARG A 265 13.40 7.51 9.08
N VAL A 266 13.52 6.18 8.96
CA VAL A 266 12.36 5.27 8.84
C VAL A 266 11.46 5.42 10.06
N LYS A 267 12.04 5.42 11.26
CA LYS A 267 11.31 5.59 12.51
C LYS A 267 10.57 6.93 12.57
N ALA A 268 11.19 8.03 12.16
CA ALA A 268 10.55 9.34 12.15
C ALA A 268 9.29 9.37 11.27
N VAL A 269 9.35 8.77 10.08
CA VAL A 269 8.19 8.64 9.19
C VAL A 269 7.14 7.71 9.80
N SER A 270 7.57 6.57 10.36
CA SER A 270 6.66 5.59 10.99
C SER A 270 5.93 6.17 12.20
N ASP A 271 6.62 6.93 13.04
CA ASP A 271 6.01 7.60 14.20
C ASP A 271 4.98 8.66 13.76
N ALA A 272 5.31 9.43 12.73
CA ALA A 272 4.37 10.41 12.15
C ALA A 272 3.12 9.72 11.58
N LEU A 273 3.27 8.60 10.86
CA LEU A 273 2.16 7.78 10.36
C LEU A 273 1.32 7.21 11.49
N ALA A 274 1.92 6.80 12.61
CA ALA A 274 1.20 6.33 13.80
C ALA A 274 0.35 7.43 14.43
N VAL A 275 0.87 8.67 14.49
CA VAL A 275 0.10 9.83 14.98
C VAL A 275 -1.11 10.10 14.07
N VAL A 276 -0.93 10.08 12.76
CA VAL A 276 -2.01 10.22 11.79
C VAL A 276 -3.07 9.12 11.98
N ALA A 277 -2.64 7.86 12.05
CA ALA A 277 -3.53 6.71 12.21
C ALA A 277 -4.34 6.73 13.53
N ALA A 278 -3.79 7.32 14.57
CA ALA A 278 -4.47 7.46 15.86
C ALA A 278 -5.53 8.58 15.87
N SER A 279 -5.51 9.50 14.90
CA SER A 279 -6.41 10.66 14.87
C SER A 279 -7.87 10.25 14.63
N ALA A 280 -8.80 11.00 15.21
CA ALA A 280 -10.24 10.79 14.99
C ALA A 280 -10.63 11.00 13.53
N ASP A 281 -10.02 11.97 12.86
CA ASP A 281 -10.25 12.28 11.45
C ASP A 281 -9.87 11.11 10.53
N TYR A 282 -8.71 10.47 10.77
CA TYR A 282 -8.29 9.30 10.01
C TYR A 282 -9.18 8.08 10.28
N LYS A 283 -9.55 7.83 11.54
CA LYS A 283 -10.47 6.74 11.90
C LYS A 283 -11.85 6.90 11.28
N ASN A 284 -12.39 8.13 11.24
CA ASN A 284 -13.63 8.41 10.54
C ASN A 284 -13.50 8.17 9.04
N TRP A 285 -12.36 8.58 8.43
CA TRP A 285 -12.10 8.29 7.04
C TRP A 285 -12.02 6.77 6.76
N LEU A 286 -11.41 5.96 7.65
CA LEU A 286 -11.42 4.50 7.50
C LEU A 286 -12.84 3.92 7.47
N LYS A 287 -13.76 4.44 8.29
CA LYS A 287 -15.20 4.03 8.27
C LYS A 287 -15.84 4.36 6.93
N ASP A 288 -15.59 5.57 6.41
CA ASP A 288 -16.07 5.96 5.08
C ASP A 288 -15.50 5.09 3.96
N GLN A 289 -14.32 4.55 4.17
CA GLN A 289 -13.67 3.61 3.26
C GLN A 289 -14.12 2.15 3.46
N TYR A 290 -15.09 1.89 4.34
CA TYR A 290 -15.51 0.53 4.75
C TYR A 290 -14.33 -0.35 5.18
N ALA A 291 -13.27 0.26 5.68
CA ALA A 291 -12.06 -0.39 6.13
C ALA A 291 -12.14 -0.76 7.61
N ASP A 292 -11.33 -1.73 8.03
CA ASP A 292 -11.19 -2.06 9.43
C ASP A 292 -10.53 -0.88 10.19
N GLU A 293 -11.11 -0.47 11.31
CA GLU A 293 -10.53 0.55 12.20
C GLU A 293 -9.15 0.13 12.77
N LYS A 294 -8.87 -1.17 12.78
CA LYS A 294 -7.59 -1.77 13.18
C LYS A 294 -6.62 -1.99 12.02
N SER A 295 -6.87 -1.35 10.88
CA SER A 295 -6.06 -1.48 9.66
C SER A 295 -4.59 -1.11 9.84
N PHE A 296 -4.29 -0.23 10.79
CA PHE A 296 -2.92 0.27 10.98
C PHE A 296 -1.99 -0.82 11.53
N VAL A 297 -0.87 -1.03 10.83
CA VAL A 297 0.25 -1.88 11.28
C VAL A 297 1.52 -1.06 11.19
N GLY A 298 2.15 -0.76 12.33
CA GLY A 298 3.42 -0.02 12.38
C GLY A 298 4.58 -0.80 11.75
N ALA A 299 5.72 -0.12 11.56
CA ALA A 299 6.89 -0.66 10.86
C ALA A 299 7.34 -2.04 11.36
N SER A 300 7.32 -2.28 12.67
CA SER A 300 7.73 -3.56 13.28
C SER A 300 6.88 -4.76 12.83
N GLY A 301 5.60 -4.54 12.51
CA GLY A 301 4.68 -5.59 12.05
C GLY A 301 4.50 -5.63 10.53
N ALA A 302 4.80 -4.55 9.82
CA ALA A 302 4.46 -4.38 8.42
C ALA A 302 5.18 -5.38 7.49
N VAL A 303 6.43 -5.75 7.78
CA VAL A 303 7.16 -6.77 7.01
C VAL A 303 6.49 -8.13 7.13
N ALA A 304 6.16 -8.55 8.35
CA ALA A 304 5.48 -9.82 8.60
C ALA A 304 4.07 -9.81 7.98
N PHE A 305 3.36 -8.68 8.04
CA PHE A 305 2.07 -8.50 7.39
C PHE A 305 2.19 -8.73 5.88
N MET A 306 3.04 -7.99 5.17
CA MET A 306 3.19 -8.11 3.72
C MET A 306 3.63 -9.50 3.29
N LYS A 307 4.48 -10.17 4.10
CA LYS A 307 4.86 -11.56 3.83
C LYS A 307 3.65 -12.50 3.88
N ARG A 308 2.79 -12.38 4.91
CA ARG A 308 1.57 -13.19 5.01
C ARG A 308 0.62 -12.95 3.84
N GLU A 309 0.43 -11.69 3.45
CA GLU A 309 -0.43 -11.34 2.31
C GLU A 309 0.09 -11.97 1.01
N LEU A 310 1.40 -11.90 0.77
CA LEU A 310 2.01 -12.54 -0.40
C LEU A 310 1.87 -14.07 -0.36
N ASP A 311 2.05 -14.69 0.81
CA ASP A 311 1.89 -16.14 0.98
C ASP A 311 0.41 -16.55 0.78
N THR A 312 -0.54 -15.72 1.18
CA THR A 312 -1.98 -15.91 0.89
C THR A 312 -2.25 -15.83 -0.62
N MET A 313 -1.73 -14.83 -1.31
CA MET A 313 -1.92 -14.67 -2.76
C MET A 313 -1.35 -15.86 -3.55
N ARG A 314 -0.23 -16.44 -3.11
CA ARG A 314 0.39 -17.63 -3.73
C ARG A 314 -0.54 -18.85 -3.77
N GLN A 315 -1.49 -18.95 -2.83
CA GLN A 315 -2.45 -20.06 -2.81
C GLN A 315 -3.43 -20.01 -4.00
N TYR A 316 -3.64 -18.82 -4.56
CA TYR A 316 -4.56 -18.58 -5.67
C TYR A 316 -3.84 -18.43 -7.02
N ALA A 317 -2.52 -18.32 -7.01
CA ALA A 317 -1.73 -18.24 -8.24
C ALA A 317 -1.87 -19.54 -9.06
N PRO A 318 -1.83 -19.45 -10.40
CA PRO A 318 -1.82 -20.65 -11.26
C PRO A 318 -0.67 -21.57 -10.84
N LYS A 319 -0.97 -22.83 -10.64
CA LYS A 319 0.10 -23.84 -10.46
C LYS A 319 0.82 -23.97 -11.79
N LYS A 320 2.11 -23.70 -11.80
CA LYS A 320 2.99 -23.90 -12.93
C LYS A 320 3.20 -25.39 -13.19
#